data_0784e6d6ef4f7c3d89f6b607e702c2a2
#
_entry.id   0784e6d6ef4f7c3d89f6b607e702c2a2
#
_cell.length_a   1.000
_cell.length_b   1.000
_cell.length_c   1.000
_cell.angle_alpha   90.00
_cell.angle_beta   90.00
_cell.angle_gamma   90.00
#
_symmetry.space_group_name_H-M   'P 1'
#
loop_
_entity.id
_entity.type
_entity.pdbx_description
1 polymer ?
#
loop_
_entity_poly.entity_id
_entity_poly.type
_entity_poly.pdbx_seq_one_letter_code
_entity_poly.pdbx_strand_id
1 'polypeptide(L)'
;MLFNEIMSNVLALGLHPYVGFMHRIAKGHPALVSDLIEEWRAPLIDSMVLAMVKRNMLTKDMFETNETGCFLNPEARKIYLQTYNKKLRSDNQYFEDKYTYRESIRQQCRKYASVILHSDITLYEPLELR
;
A
#
# COMPACT_ATOMS: atom_id res chain seq x y z
N MET A 1 -3.21 6.87 -1.95
CA MET A 1 -3.33 6.63 -0.50
C MET A 1 -2.26 5.68 -0.01
N LEU A 2 -2.28 4.38 -0.37
CA LEU A 2 -1.21 3.44 -0.02
C LEU A 2 0.15 3.93 -0.53
N PHE A 3 0.21 4.45 -1.75
CA PHE A 3 1.41 5.09 -2.29
C PHE A 3 2.00 6.16 -1.34
N ASN A 4 1.18 7.07 -0.83
CA ASN A 4 1.66 8.13 0.08
C ASN A 4 2.08 7.57 1.44
N GLU A 5 1.43 6.53 1.93
CA GLU A 5 1.81 5.84 3.18
C GLU A 5 3.22 5.23 3.06
N ILE A 6 3.49 4.52 1.95
CA ILE A 6 4.80 3.91 1.69
C ILE A 6 5.84 4.98 1.34
N MET A 7 5.51 5.99 0.51
CA MET A 7 6.39 7.10 0.19
C MET A 7 6.90 7.79 1.46
N SER A 8 6.01 8.07 2.42
CA SER A 8 6.39 8.70 3.68
C SER A 8 7.37 7.85 4.49
N ASN A 9 7.18 6.51 4.51
CA ASN A 9 8.11 5.61 5.19
C ASN A 9 9.46 5.54 4.47
N VAL A 10 9.48 5.45 3.14
CA VAL A 10 10.70 5.44 2.31
C VAL A 10 11.53 6.68 2.57
N LEU A 11 10.90 7.86 2.54
CA LEU A 11 11.58 9.13 2.79
C LEU A 11 12.07 9.26 4.24
N ALA A 12 11.26 8.84 5.21
CA ALA A 12 11.63 8.88 6.63
C ALA A 12 12.82 7.97 6.97
N LEU A 13 13.03 6.90 6.18
CA LEU A 13 14.17 5.99 6.32
C LEU A 13 15.40 6.44 5.51
N GLY A 14 15.35 7.60 4.84
CA GLY A 14 16.44 8.11 4.03
C GLY A 14 16.67 7.35 2.71
N LEU A 15 15.74 6.51 2.30
CA LEU A 15 15.82 5.78 1.04
C LEU A 15 15.47 6.68 -0.15
N HIS A 16 16.07 6.39 -1.31
CA HIS A 16 15.81 7.13 -2.54
C HIS A 16 14.56 6.55 -3.25
N PRO A 17 13.42 7.25 -3.33
CA PRO A 17 12.15 6.67 -3.79
C PRO A 17 12.12 6.25 -5.26
N TYR A 18 13.03 6.79 -6.08
CA TYR A 18 13.10 6.52 -7.53
C TYR A 18 14.00 5.35 -7.91
N VAL A 19 14.77 4.79 -6.97
CA VAL A 19 15.65 3.64 -7.21
C VAL A 19 14.97 2.39 -6.70
N GLY A 20 14.24 1.70 -7.57
CA GLY A 20 13.55 0.44 -7.29
C GLY A 20 14.39 -0.79 -7.66
N PHE A 21 13.83 -1.97 -7.41
CA PHE A 21 14.45 -3.27 -7.70
C PHE A 21 13.66 -4.10 -8.73
N MET A 22 12.36 -3.79 -8.97
CA MET A 22 11.51 -4.44 -9.96
C MET A 22 11.14 -3.50 -11.11
N HIS A 23 10.65 -2.30 -10.78
CA HIS A 23 10.24 -1.31 -11.76
C HIS A 23 11.46 -0.60 -12.36
N ARG A 24 11.39 -0.37 -13.68
CA ARG A 24 12.43 0.42 -14.36
C ARG A 24 12.43 1.85 -13.84
N ILE A 25 13.64 2.42 -13.70
CA ILE A 25 13.82 3.83 -13.38
C ILE A 25 13.27 4.66 -14.55
N ALA A 26 12.26 5.48 -14.27
CA ALA A 26 11.66 6.38 -15.25
C ALA A 26 11.51 7.78 -14.63
N LYS A 27 11.58 8.81 -15.49
CA LYS A 27 11.44 10.20 -15.05
C LYS A 27 10.10 10.42 -14.34
N GLY A 28 10.17 10.90 -13.11
CA GLY A 28 8.99 11.22 -12.31
C GLY A 28 8.23 10.00 -11.73
N HIS A 29 8.76 8.77 -11.89
CA HIS A 29 8.14 7.56 -11.35
C HIS A 29 8.92 7.02 -10.14
N PRO A 30 8.38 7.09 -8.92
CA PRO A 30 9.03 6.54 -7.72
C PRO A 30 9.00 5.01 -7.71
N ALA A 31 9.95 4.39 -8.41
CA ALA A 31 10.03 2.97 -8.66
C ALA A 31 10.06 2.14 -7.37
N LEU A 32 10.85 2.55 -6.36
CA LEU A 32 10.92 1.84 -5.07
C LEU A 32 9.57 1.81 -4.35
N VAL A 33 8.83 2.93 -4.38
CA VAL A 33 7.51 3.00 -3.76
C VAL A 33 6.55 2.05 -4.46
N SER A 34 6.60 1.98 -5.79
CA SER A 34 5.80 1.04 -6.58
C SER A 34 6.15 -0.41 -6.28
N ASP A 35 7.44 -0.74 -6.15
CA ASP A 35 7.90 -2.08 -5.79
C ASP A 35 7.35 -2.51 -4.41
N LEU A 36 7.48 -1.65 -3.40
CA LEU A 36 7.00 -1.96 -2.05
C LEU A 36 5.48 -1.98 -1.92
N ILE A 37 4.74 -1.35 -2.83
CA ILE A 37 3.27 -1.42 -2.88
C ILE A 37 2.78 -2.84 -3.22
N GLU A 38 3.49 -3.56 -4.09
CA GLU A 38 3.01 -4.84 -4.61
C GLU A 38 2.72 -5.85 -3.49
N GLU A 39 3.51 -5.87 -2.43
CA GLU A 39 3.28 -6.75 -1.28
C GLU A 39 2.00 -6.43 -0.51
N TRP A 40 1.55 -5.17 -0.53
CA TRP A 40 0.39 -4.68 0.24
C TRP A 40 -0.87 -4.51 -0.58
N ARG A 41 -0.76 -4.50 -1.90
CA ARG A 41 -1.88 -4.25 -2.80
C ARG A 41 -3.01 -5.26 -2.58
N ALA A 42 -2.71 -6.55 -2.66
CA ALA A 42 -3.71 -7.60 -2.53
C ALA A 42 -4.29 -7.70 -1.10
N PRO A 43 -3.48 -7.81 -0.01
CA PRO A 43 -4.02 -8.00 1.33
C PRO A 43 -4.72 -6.76 1.90
N LEU A 44 -4.33 -5.57 1.47
CA LEU A 44 -4.87 -4.33 2.02
C LEU A 44 -5.94 -3.70 1.10
N ILE A 45 -5.60 -3.46 -0.18
CA ILE A 45 -6.47 -2.71 -1.08
C ILE A 45 -7.49 -3.59 -1.76
N ASP A 46 -7.06 -4.65 -2.44
CA ASP A 46 -7.97 -5.49 -3.24
C ASP A 46 -8.96 -6.20 -2.31
N SER A 47 -8.51 -6.74 -1.17
CA SER A 47 -9.37 -7.36 -0.17
C SER A 47 -10.42 -6.40 0.40
N MET A 48 -10.01 -5.14 0.66
CA MET A 48 -10.91 -4.09 1.15
C MET A 48 -11.96 -3.72 0.10
N VAL A 49 -11.55 -3.46 -1.14
CA VAL A 49 -12.46 -3.09 -2.23
C VAL A 49 -13.46 -4.19 -2.50
N LEU A 50 -13.01 -5.45 -2.57
CA LEU A 50 -13.91 -6.60 -2.74
C LEU A 50 -14.93 -6.72 -1.59
N ALA A 51 -14.50 -6.48 -0.36
CA ALA A 51 -15.40 -6.47 0.79
C ALA A 51 -16.42 -5.32 0.72
N MET A 52 -16.01 -4.13 0.27
CA MET A 52 -16.90 -2.98 0.10
C MET A 52 -17.97 -3.25 -0.96
N VAL A 53 -17.58 -3.83 -2.11
CA VAL A 53 -18.52 -4.21 -3.17
C VAL A 53 -19.49 -5.30 -2.70
N LYS A 54 -18.99 -6.37 -2.07
CA LYS A 54 -19.83 -7.46 -1.55
C LYS A 54 -20.84 -6.99 -0.49
N ARG A 55 -20.52 -5.95 0.26
CA ARG A 55 -21.40 -5.36 1.29
C ARG A 55 -22.27 -4.21 0.76
N ASN A 56 -22.31 -3.99 -0.55
CA ASN A 56 -23.02 -2.88 -1.19
C ASN A 56 -22.64 -1.48 -0.64
N MET A 57 -21.40 -1.34 -0.13
CA MET A 57 -20.87 -0.05 0.30
C MET A 57 -20.38 0.79 -0.89
N LEU A 58 -20.07 0.14 -2.02
CA LEU A 58 -19.79 0.74 -3.32
C LEU A 58 -20.73 0.11 -4.34
N THR A 59 -21.56 0.93 -4.98
CA THR A 59 -22.53 0.56 -6.01
C THR A 59 -22.22 1.29 -7.32
N LYS A 60 -22.79 0.84 -8.44
CA LYS A 60 -22.48 1.39 -9.77
C LYS A 60 -22.82 2.87 -9.91
N ASP A 61 -23.90 3.32 -9.27
CA ASP A 61 -24.37 4.70 -9.25
C ASP A 61 -23.44 5.66 -8.49
N MET A 62 -22.48 5.13 -7.72
CA MET A 62 -21.46 5.90 -7.04
C MET A 62 -20.24 6.24 -7.92
N PHE A 63 -20.26 5.81 -9.18
CA PHE A 63 -19.20 6.09 -10.14
C PHE A 63 -19.67 7.10 -11.19
N GLU A 64 -18.85 8.11 -11.43
CA GLU A 64 -19.03 9.14 -12.45
C GLU A 64 -18.01 8.93 -13.55
N THR A 65 -18.46 8.84 -14.80
CA THR A 65 -17.60 8.68 -15.98
C THR A 65 -17.56 9.98 -16.77
N ASN A 66 -16.35 10.42 -17.11
CA ASN A 66 -16.12 11.55 -18.00
C ASN A 66 -15.03 11.21 -19.03
N GLU A 67 -14.64 12.16 -19.86
CA GLU A 67 -13.64 11.98 -20.93
C GLU A 67 -12.27 11.52 -20.39
N THR A 68 -11.93 11.78 -19.13
CA THR A 68 -10.65 11.46 -18.49
C THR A 68 -10.65 10.12 -17.75
N GLY A 69 -11.83 9.51 -17.52
CA GLY A 69 -11.94 8.22 -16.85
C GLY A 69 -13.20 8.04 -16.00
N CYS A 70 -13.18 7.00 -15.17
CA CYS A 70 -14.23 6.65 -14.24
C CYS A 70 -13.77 6.94 -12.81
N PHE A 71 -14.53 7.71 -12.06
CA PHE A 71 -14.17 8.21 -10.74
C PHE A 71 -15.28 7.94 -9.73
N LEU A 72 -14.91 7.80 -8.47
CA LEU A 72 -15.87 7.80 -7.36
C LEU A 72 -16.45 9.21 -7.16
N ASN A 73 -17.76 9.31 -7.00
CA ASN A 73 -18.40 10.56 -6.59
C ASN A 73 -17.92 11.00 -5.18
N PRO A 74 -18.18 12.23 -4.74
CA PRO A 74 -17.68 12.74 -3.46
C PRO A 74 -18.11 11.90 -2.24
N GLU A 75 -19.31 11.38 -2.24
CA GLU A 75 -19.84 10.53 -1.16
C GLU A 75 -19.11 9.19 -1.09
N ALA A 76 -19.02 8.48 -2.21
CA ALA A 76 -18.31 7.21 -2.32
C ALA A 76 -16.82 7.38 -1.97
N ARG A 77 -16.21 8.49 -2.38
CA ARG A 77 -14.83 8.82 -2.01
C ARG A 77 -14.67 8.95 -0.50
N LYS A 78 -15.61 9.60 0.18
CA LYS A 78 -15.60 9.72 1.65
C LYS A 78 -15.70 8.35 2.33
N ILE A 79 -16.64 7.50 1.86
CA ILE A 79 -16.82 6.12 2.37
C ILE A 79 -15.53 5.31 2.17
N TYR A 80 -14.93 5.39 0.98
CA TYR A 80 -13.68 4.72 0.66
C TYR A 80 -12.54 5.16 1.59
N LEU A 81 -12.37 6.47 1.78
CA LEU A 81 -11.34 7.04 2.64
C LEU A 81 -11.49 6.61 4.10
N GLN A 82 -12.72 6.61 4.62
CA GLN A 82 -13.02 6.17 5.99
C GLN A 82 -12.70 4.67 6.16
N THR A 83 -13.13 3.84 5.20
CA THR A 83 -12.89 2.40 5.21
C THR A 83 -11.40 2.09 5.13
N TYR A 84 -10.66 2.77 4.27
CA TYR A 84 -9.21 2.64 4.17
C TYR A 84 -8.50 2.99 5.49
N ASN A 85 -8.84 4.13 6.10
CA ASN A 85 -8.24 4.53 7.36
C ASN A 85 -8.58 3.56 8.51
N LYS A 86 -9.81 3.02 8.53
CA LYS A 86 -10.20 1.97 9.47
C LYS A 86 -9.39 0.70 9.26
N LYS A 87 -9.20 0.28 8.01
CA LYS A 87 -8.41 -0.91 7.65
C LYS A 87 -6.94 -0.73 8.05
N LEU A 88 -6.32 0.42 7.78
CA LEU A 88 -4.94 0.72 8.17
C LEU A 88 -4.69 0.62 9.68
N ARG A 89 -5.72 0.93 10.48
CA ARG A 89 -5.65 0.89 11.95
C ARG A 89 -6.08 -0.46 12.53
N SER A 90 -6.62 -1.37 11.71
CA SER A 90 -6.97 -2.70 12.17
C SER A 90 -5.74 -3.57 12.26
N ASP A 91 -5.79 -4.51 13.20
CA ASP A 91 -4.72 -5.48 13.38
C ASP A 91 -4.68 -6.50 12.23
N ASN A 92 -3.50 -6.97 11.93
CA ASN A 92 -3.24 -8.10 11.06
C ASN A 92 -2.12 -8.96 11.65
N GLN A 93 -2.05 -10.19 11.20
CA GLN A 93 -0.90 -11.04 11.46
C GLN A 93 0.23 -10.63 10.52
N TYR A 94 1.36 -10.19 11.10
CA TYR A 94 2.57 -9.83 10.38
C TYR A 94 3.68 -10.77 10.87
N PHE A 95 3.96 -11.80 10.08
CA PHE A 95 4.79 -12.95 10.48
C PHE A 95 4.30 -13.56 11.80
N GLU A 96 5.13 -13.60 12.84
CA GLU A 96 4.77 -14.11 14.16
C GLU A 96 4.11 -13.07 15.06
N ASP A 97 4.18 -11.79 14.67
CA ASP A 97 3.70 -10.65 15.45
C ASP A 97 2.31 -10.19 15.01
N LYS A 98 1.63 -9.48 15.91
CA LYS A 98 0.37 -8.82 15.63
C LYS A 98 0.54 -7.32 15.68
N TYR A 99 0.40 -6.67 14.51
CA TYR A 99 0.52 -5.23 14.34
C TYR A 99 -0.71 -4.67 13.61
N THR A 100 -0.88 -3.35 13.65
CA THR A 100 -1.77 -2.69 12.69
C THR A 100 -1.18 -2.78 11.27
N TYR A 101 -2.01 -2.75 10.24
CA TYR A 101 -1.51 -2.69 8.85
C TYR A 101 -0.51 -1.55 8.64
N ARG A 102 -0.75 -0.40 9.24
CA ARG A 102 0.17 0.74 9.17
C ARG A 102 1.55 0.42 9.74
N GLU A 103 1.59 -0.21 10.91
CA GLU A 103 2.86 -0.59 11.53
C GLU A 103 3.55 -1.71 10.75
N SER A 104 2.80 -2.68 10.24
CA SER A 104 3.36 -3.75 9.39
C SER A 104 4.03 -3.19 8.12
N ILE A 105 3.39 -2.20 7.46
CA ILE A 105 3.99 -1.48 6.31
C ILE A 105 5.31 -0.81 6.73
N ARG A 106 5.32 -0.15 7.89
CA ARG A 106 6.55 0.48 8.41
C ARG A 106 7.65 -0.54 8.66
N GLN A 107 7.33 -1.67 9.27
CA GLN A 107 8.30 -2.73 9.55
C GLN A 107 8.87 -3.33 8.25
N GLN A 108 8.04 -3.54 7.23
CA GLN A 108 8.49 -4.03 5.93
C GLN A 108 9.44 -3.03 5.25
N CYS A 109 9.14 -1.74 5.29
CA CYS A 109 10.06 -0.72 4.79
C CYS A 109 11.39 -0.69 5.57
N ARG A 110 11.37 -0.92 6.89
CA ARG A 110 12.58 -1.02 7.71
C ARG A 110 13.42 -2.25 7.37
N LYS A 111 12.79 -3.41 7.14
CA LYS A 111 13.50 -4.62 6.67
C LYS A 111 14.22 -4.32 5.35
N TYR A 112 13.55 -3.68 4.40
CA TYR A 112 14.18 -3.28 3.15
C TYR A 112 15.35 -2.30 3.36
N ALA A 113 15.19 -1.29 4.21
CA ALA A 113 16.28 -0.35 4.54
C ALA A 113 17.48 -1.08 5.16
N SER A 114 17.25 -2.08 6.00
CA SER A 114 18.32 -2.90 6.61
C SER A 114 19.10 -3.69 5.56
N VAL A 115 18.43 -4.24 4.56
CA VAL A 115 19.12 -4.91 3.42
C VAL A 115 20.08 -3.96 2.73
N ILE A 116 19.63 -2.75 2.42
CA ILE A 116 20.47 -1.76 1.72
C ILE A 116 21.64 -1.34 2.61
N LEU A 117 21.39 -1.08 3.89
CA LEU A 117 22.41 -0.62 4.84
C LEU A 117 23.53 -1.66 5.06
N HIS A 118 23.16 -2.93 5.16
CA HIS A 118 24.09 -4.03 5.45
C HIS A 118 24.54 -4.79 4.21
N SER A 119 23.98 -4.49 3.03
CA SER A 119 24.20 -5.22 1.77
C SER A 119 23.92 -6.73 1.91
N ASP A 120 22.92 -7.08 2.71
CA ASP A 120 22.56 -8.47 3.04
C ASP A 120 21.09 -8.74 2.74
N ILE A 121 20.83 -9.46 1.62
CA ILE A 121 19.46 -9.79 1.17
C ILE A 121 18.75 -10.75 2.12
N THR A 122 19.47 -11.51 2.96
CA THR A 122 18.86 -12.44 3.90
C THR A 122 18.06 -11.76 5.01
N LEU A 123 18.27 -10.45 5.19
CA LEU A 123 17.50 -9.61 6.12
C LEU A 123 16.10 -9.25 5.62
N TYR A 124 15.79 -9.55 4.34
CA TYR A 124 14.48 -9.31 3.77
C TYR A 124 13.68 -10.59 3.67
N GLU A 125 12.59 -10.63 4.38
CA GLU A 125 11.59 -11.68 4.30
C GLU A 125 10.33 -11.08 3.65
N PRO A 126 9.97 -11.51 2.41
CA PRO A 126 8.80 -10.99 1.73
C PRO A 126 7.52 -11.37 2.48
N LEU A 127 6.51 -10.50 2.37
CA LEU A 127 5.21 -10.75 2.98
C LEU A 127 4.52 -11.92 2.30
N GLU A 128 4.31 -13.01 3.02
CA GLU A 128 3.52 -14.14 2.55
C GLU A 128 2.03 -13.85 2.70
N LEU A 129 1.31 -13.92 1.58
CA LEU A 129 -0.15 -13.84 1.57
C LEU A 129 -0.71 -15.19 2.06
N ARG A 130 -1.36 -15.19 3.21
CA ARG A 130 -2.15 -16.33 3.70
C ARG A 130 -3.64 -16.08 3.58
#